data_32f8c528d92207956bd3b696d305d8bd
#
_entry.id   32f8c528d92207956bd3b696d305d8bd
#
_cell.length_a   1.000
_cell.length_b   1.000
_cell.length_c   1.000
_cell.angle_alpha   90.00
_cell.angle_beta   90.00
_cell.angle_gamma   90.00
#
_symmetry.space_group_name_H-M   'P 1'
#
loop_
_entity.id
_entity.type
_entity.pdbx_description
1 polymer ?
#
loop_
_entity_poly.entity_id
_entity_poly.type
_entity_poly.pdbx_seq_one_letter_code
_entity_poly.pdbx_strand_id
1 'polypeptide(L)'
;MPKLKAPARKSWRLEFPRQKKTIGVVFGKFYPLHTGHIYLIQRACSQVDELHIIMGFDDTRDRALFEDSAMSQQPTVPDRLRWLLQTFKYQKNIRIHAFNEEGMEPYPHGWDVWSNGIKKFMAEKGIQPDLIYTSEEADAPQYMEHLGIETVLVDPKRTFMSISGAQIRENPFRYWEYIPTEVKPFFVRTVAILGGESSGKSTLVNKLANIFNTTSAWEYGRDYVFSHLGGDEIALQYSDYDKIALGHAQYIDFAVKYANKVAFIDTDFVTTQAFCKKYEGREHPFVQALIDEYRFDLVILLENNTPWVADGLRSLGSSVDRKEFQNLLVEMLEENNIEFVRVEEDDYDSRFLRCVELVREMMGEQR
;
A
#
# COMPACT_ATOMS: atom_id res chain seq x y z
N MET A 1 42.68 -41.92 -49.27
CA MET A 1 42.97 -41.58 -47.87
C MET A 1 41.71 -41.91 -47.04
N PRO A 2 41.77 -42.86 -46.11
CA PRO A 2 40.60 -43.20 -45.31
C PRO A 2 40.36 -42.14 -44.20
N LYS A 3 39.09 -41.70 -44.06
CA LYS A 3 38.66 -40.76 -42.99
C LYS A 3 38.65 -41.48 -41.65
N LEU A 4 39.53 -41.05 -40.73
CA LEU A 4 39.51 -41.45 -39.31
C LEU A 4 38.23 -40.93 -38.66
N LYS A 5 37.36 -41.83 -38.15
CA LYS A 5 36.23 -41.50 -37.29
C LYS A 5 36.78 -41.16 -35.91
N ALA A 6 36.46 -39.97 -35.45
CA ALA A 6 36.76 -39.54 -34.07
C ALA A 6 36.00 -40.42 -33.06
N PRO A 7 36.63 -40.82 -31.93
CA PRO A 7 35.94 -41.63 -30.92
C PRO A 7 34.86 -40.81 -30.21
N ALA A 8 33.69 -41.44 -30.01
CA ALA A 8 32.59 -40.85 -29.27
C ALA A 8 33.04 -40.47 -27.83
N ARG A 9 32.94 -39.20 -27.49
CA ARG A 9 33.15 -38.71 -26.10
C ARG A 9 32.09 -39.35 -25.20
N LYS A 10 32.48 -40.34 -24.39
CA LYS A 10 31.67 -40.75 -23.22
C LYS A 10 31.61 -39.59 -22.24
N SER A 11 30.45 -38.98 -22.11
CA SER A 11 30.17 -37.99 -21.04
C SER A 11 30.08 -38.75 -19.71
N TRP A 12 31.13 -38.69 -18.92
CA TRP A 12 31.08 -39.12 -17.54
C TRP A 12 30.25 -38.07 -16.77
N ARG A 13 28.94 -38.25 -16.69
CA ARG A 13 28.14 -37.58 -15.66
C ARG A 13 28.32 -38.38 -14.39
N LEU A 14 29.06 -37.82 -13.42
CA LEU A 14 29.00 -38.27 -12.04
C LEU A 14 27.58 -37.98 -11.56
N GLU A 15 26.76 -39.02 -11.48
CA GLU A 15 25.46 -38.93 -10.78
C GLU A 15 25.80 -38.98 -9.29
N PHE A 16 25.93 -37.81 -8.66
CA PHE A 16 25.88 -37.72 -7.22
C PHE A 16 24.46 -38.11 -6.79
N PRO A 17 24.31 -38.95 -5.76
CA PRO A 17 22.99 -39.26 -5.19
C PRO A 17 22.36 -37.91 -4.84
N ARG A 18 21.18 -37.62 -5.35
CA ARG A 18 20.42 -36.39 -4.99
C ARG A 18 20.19 -36.49 -3.48
N GLN A 19 20.86 -35.65 -2.70
CA GLN A 19 20.51 -35.48 -1.31
C GLN A 19 19.02 -35.15 -1.23
N LYS A 20 18.31 -35.76 -0.29
CA LYS A 20 16.91 -35.47 -0.02
C LYS A 20 16.81 -33.94 0.28
N LYS A 21 15.96 -33.24 -0.48
CA LYS A 21 15.70 -31.82 -0.23
C LYS A 21 15.21 -31.63 1.20
N THR A 22 15.79 -30.69 1.92
CA THR A 22 15.31 -30.24 3.22
C THR A 22 14.18 -29.25 3.03
N ILE A 23 13.01 -29.51 3.58
CA ILE A 23 11.81 -28.68 3.45
C ILE A 23 11.48 -28.08 4.81
N GLY A 24 11.35 -26.75 4.84
CA GLY A 24 10.91 -26.00 6.02
C GLY A 24 9.52 -25.42 5.86
N VAL A 25 8.84 -25.18 6.98
CA VAL A 25 7.55 -24.47 7.02
C VAL A 25 7.58 -23.35 8.05
N VAL A 26 6.93 -22.23 7.70
CA VAL A 26 6.59 -21.13 8.61
C VAL A 26 5.09 -20.93 8.57
N PHE A 27 4.44 -20.97 9.72
CA PHE A 27 3.03 -20.62 9.87
C PHE A 27 2.89 -19.19 10.40
N GLY A 28 1.85 -18.47 10.00
CA GLY A 28 1.57 -17.14 10.54
C GLY A 28 0.35 -16.47 9.92
N LYS A 29 -0.23 -15.53 10.63
CA LYS A 29 -1.33 -14.70 10.12
C LYS A 29 -0.84 -13.53 9.25
N PHE A 30 0.36 -13.01 9.54
CA PHE A 30 0.93 -11.83 8.87
C PHE A 30 -0.06 -10.64 8.82
N TYR A 31 -0.61 -10.30 9.97
CA TYR A 31 -1.67 -9.31 10.12
C TYR A 31 -1.24 -8.14 11.03
N PRO A 32 -0.44 -7.16 10.48
CA PRO A 32 0.22 -7.16 9.17
C PRO A 32 1.55 -7.92 9.15
N LEU A 33 2.11 -8.11 7.95
CA LEU A 33 3.50 -8.52 7.77
C LEU A 33 4.43 -7.42 8.33
N HIS A 34 5.46 -7.81 9.11
CA HIS A 34 6.43 -6.89 9.71
C HIS A 34 7.85 -7.46 9.69
N THR A 35 8.84 -6.62 10.01
CA THR A 35 10.27 -6.99 9.95
C THR A 35 10.63 -8.20 10.82
N GLY A 36 9.93 -8.43 11.93
CA GLY A 36 10.09 -9.66 12.73
C GLY A 36 9.73 -10.93 11.97
N HIS A 37 8.61 -10.91 11.21
CA HIS A 37 8.26 -12.03 10.33
C HIS A 37 9.28 -12.20 9.20
N ILE A 38 9.76 -11.09 8.61
CA ILE A 38 10.78 -11.15 7.56
C ILE A 38 12.06 -11.77 8.09
N TYR A 39 12.50 -11.39 9.29
CA TYR A 39 13.68 -11.96 9.93
C TYR A 39 13.54 -13.48 10.13
N LEU A 40 12.42 -13.93 10.69
CA LEU A 40 12.09 -15.35 10.85
C LEU A 40 12.19 -16.10 9.51
N ILE A 41 11.50 -15.59 8.48
CA ILE A 41 11.42 -16.22 7.16
C ILE A 41 12.79 -16.27 6.48
N GLN A 42 13.58 -15.20 6.56
CA GLN A 42 14.93 -15.18 5.96
C GLN A 42 15.90 -16.12 6.67
N ARG A 43 15.80 -16.24 8.01
CA ARG A 43 16.59 -17.20 8.77
C ARG A 43 16.22 -18.64 8.40
N ALA A 44 14.93 -18.93 8.28
CA ALA A 44 14.43 -20.24 7.84
C ALA A 44 14.86 -20.56 6.39
N CYS A 45 14.65 -19.61 5.48
CA CYS A 45 14.99 -19.75 4.05
C CYS A 45 16.46 -20.06 3.79
N SER A 46 17.37 -19.57 4.65
CA SER A 46 18.82 -19.82 4.54
C SER A 46 19.25 -21.20 5.05
N GLN A 47 18.36 -21.96 5.69
CA GLN A 47 18.68 -23.24 6.33
C GLN A 47 18.05 -24.44 5.62
N VAL A 48 17.19 -24.21 4.62
CA VAL A 48 16.47 -25.26 3.90
C VAL A 48 16.55 -25.08 2.39
N ASP A 49 16.40 -26.18 1.64
CA ASP A 49 16.36 -26.14 0.17
C ASP A 49 15.05 -25.56 -0.35
N GLU A 50 13.95 -25.73 0.40
CA GLU A 50 12.64 -25.17 0.07
C GLU A 50 11.91 -24.79 1.35
N LEU A 51 11.36 -23.58 1.37
CA LEU A 51 10.57 -23.04 2.49
C LEU A 51 9.14 -22.77 2.05
N HIS A 52 8.17 -23.32 2.79
CA HIS A 52 6.76 -23.04 2.60
C HIS A 52 6.28 -22.06 3.67
N ILE A 53 5.72 -20.94 3.25
CA ILE A 53 5.02 -19.99 4.11
C ILE A 53 3.53 -20.28 3.99
N ILE A 54 2.91 -20.67 5.08
CA ILE A 54 1.47 -20.98 5.13
C ILE A 54 0.79 -19.89 5.95
N MET A 55 0.07 -19.00 5.25
CA MET A 55 -0.67 -17.90 5.84
C MET A 55 -2.06 -18.39 6.25
N GLY A 56 -2.34 -18.43 7.55
CA GLY A 56 -3.66 -18.69 8.09
C GLY A 56 -4.59 -17.48 7.98
N PHE A 57 -5.86 -17.71 7.65
CA PHE A 57 -6.89 -16.67 7.63
C PHE A 57 -8.24 -17.23 8.10
N ASP A 58 -9.02 -16.33 8.72
CA ASP A 58 -10.39 -16.58 9.16
C ASP A 58 -11.10 -15.23 9.21
N ASP A 59 -12.13 -15.07 8.40
CA ASP A 59 -12.78 -13.77 8.20
C ASP A 59 -13.35 -13.18 9.50
N THR A 60 -13.91 -14.03 10.37
CA THR A 60 -14.46 -13.60 11.66
C THR A 60 -13.38 -13.12 12.60
N ARG A 61 -12.30 -13.88 12.76
CA ARG A 61 -11.18 -13.53 13.64
C ARG A 61 -10.37 -12.37 13.10
N ASP A 62 -10.18 -12.30 11.79
CA ASP A 62 -9.46 -11.21 11.13
C ASP A 62 -10.23 -9.88 11.25
N ARG A 63 -11.58 -9.94 11.17
CA ARG A 63 -12.44 -8.79 11.45
C ARG A 63 -12.33 -8.34 12.90
N ALA A 64 -12.41 -9.24 13.86
CA ALA A 64 -12.24 -8.89 15.27
C ALA A 64 -10.88 -8.24 15.56
N LEU A 65 -9.78 -8.72 14.94
CA LEU A 65 -8.46 -8.10 15.04
C LEU A 65 -8.42 -6.69 14.42
N PHE A 66 -9.21 -6.43 13.39
CA PHE A 66 -9.34 -5.12 12.78
C PHE A 66 -10.15 -4.17 13.67
N GLU A 67 -11.29 -4.61 14.18
CA GLU A 67 -12.16 -3.82 15.06
C GLU A 67 -11.46 -3.42 16.35
N ASP A 68 -10.51 -4.24 16.85
CA ASP A 68 -9.65 -3.96 18.02
C ASP A 68 -8.31 -3.31 17.61
N SER A 69 -8.31 -2.48 16.58
CA SER A 69 -7.09 -1.85 16.06
C SER A 69 -7.27 -0.37 15.74
N ALA A 70 -6.15 0.34 15.54
CA ALA A 70 -6.13 1.71 15.02
C ALA A 70 -5.95 1.77 13.48
N MET A 71 -6.16 0.67 12.78
CA MET A 71 -6.07 0.64 11.32
C MET A 71 -7.29 1.29 10.68
N SER A 72 -7.11 2.03 9.59
CA SER A 72 -8.19 2.69 8.87
C SER A 72 -8.99 1.76 7.97
N GLN A 73 -8.39 0.63 7.56
CA GLN A 73 -9.01 -0.35 6.69
C GLN A 73 -8.57 -1.77 7.08
N GLN A 74 -9.45 -2.74 6.84
CA GLN A 74 -9.18 -4.14 7.13
C GLN A 74 -8.29 -4.74 6.03
N PRO A 75 -7.12 -5.35 6.38
CA PRO A 75 -6.33 -6.09 5.42
C PRO A 75 -7.08 -7.33 4.92
N THR A 76 -7.23 -7.44 3.61
CA THR A 76 -7.84 -8.60 2.97
C THR A 76 -6.84 -9.76 2.84
N VAL A 77 -7.33 -10.96 2.55
CA VAL A 77 -6.47 -12.11 2.21
C VAL A 77 -5.58 -11.82 0.99
N PRO A 78 -6.10 -11.25 -0.11
CA PRO A 78 -5.27 -10.80 -1.23
C PRO A 78 -4.16 -9.81 -0.84
N ASP A 79 -4.44 -8.83 0.04
CA ASP A 79 -3.42 -7.86 0.47
C ASP A 79 -2.25 -8.55 1.16
N ARG A 80 -2.54 -9.40 2.14
CA ARG A 80 -1.53 -10.15 2.89
C ARG A 80 -0.71 -11.08 2.00
N LEU A 81 -1.35 -11.73 1.02
CA LEU A 81 -0.65 -12.54 0.02
C LEU A 81 0.26 -11.69 -0.87
N ARG A 82 -0.22 -10.53 -1.34
CA ARG A 82 0.59 -9.59 -2.14
C ARG A 82 1.81 -9.09 -1.36
N TRP A 83 1.65 -8.76 -0.08
CA TRP A 83 2.78 -8.37 0.78
C TRP A 83 3.86 -9.45 0.84
N LEU A 84 3.48 -10.69 1.09
CA LEU A 84 4.41 -11.81 1.12
C LEU A 84 5.06 -12.05 -0.25
N LEU A 85 4.26 -12.12 -1.31
CA LEU A 85 4.75 -12.36 -2.67
C LEU A 85 5.73 -11.28 -3.13
N GLN A 86 5.43 -10.00 -2.88
CA GLN A 86 6.29 -8.89 -3.27
C GLN A 86 7.57 -8.83 -2.43
N THR A 87 7.45 -9.03 -1.11
CA THR A 87 8.61 -9.03 -0.20
C THR A 87 9.62 -10.12 -0.57
N PHE A 88 9.14 -11.32 -0.93
CA PHE A 88 10.00 -12.47 -1.19
C PHE A 88 10.16 -12.84 -2.68
N LYS A 89 9.80 -11.95 -3.61
CA LYS A 89 9.80 -12.20 -5.07
C LYS A 89 11.14 -12.69 -5.65
N TYR A 90 12.24 -12.38 -5.01
CA TYR A 90 13.57 -12.79 -5.46
C TYR A 90 14.08 -14.08 -4.80
N GLN A 91 13.41 -14.62 -3.77
CA GLN A 91 13.74 -15.88 -3.11
C GLN A 91 13.07 -17.05 -3.85
N LYS A 92 13.83 -17.70 -4.72
CA LYS A 92 13.31 -18.77 -5.60
C LYS A 92 12.91 -20.06 -4.84
N ASN A 93 13.41 -20.26 -3.64
CA ASN A 93 13.13 -21.41 -2.80
C ASN A 93 11.95 -21.20 -1.83
N ILE A 94 11.27 -20.05 -1.87
CA ILE A 94 10.07 -19.80 -1.07
C ILE A 94 8.80 -20.13 -1.86
N ARG A 95 7.84 -20.78 -1.20
CA ARG A 95 6.48 -21.06 -1.68
C ARG A 95 5.48 -20.48 -0.69
N ILE A 96 4.50 -19.70 -1.18
CA ILE A 96 3.51 -19.03 -0.34
C ILE A 96 2.15 -19.65 -0.59
N HIS A 97 1.45 -19.96 0.51
CA HIS A 97 0.14 -20.59 0.50
C HIS A 97 -0.80 -19.85 1.45
N ALA A 98 -2.10 -19.87 1.14
CA ALA A 98 -3.15 -19.45 2.06
C ALA A 98 -3.90 -20.69 2.57
N PHE A 99 -4.14 -20.73 3.87
CA PHE A 99 -4.88 -21.80 4.54
C PHE A 99 -6.09 -21.21 5.26
N ASN A 100 -7.29 -21.67 4.89
CA ASN A 100 -8.53 -21.24 5.53
C ASN A 100 -8.71 -21.96 6.87
N GLU A 101 -8.81 -21.18 7.93
CA GLU A 101 -9.02 -21.63 9.32
C GLU A 101 -10.47 -21.41 9.78
N GLU A 102 -11.38 -21.05 8.88
CA GLU A 102 -12.78 -20.75 9.21
C GLU A 102 -13.46 -21.97 9.83
N GLY A 103 -14.17 -21.73 10.94
CA GLY A 103 -14.84 -22.78 11.70
C GLY A 103 -13.94 -23.65 12.58
N MET A 104 -12.62 -23.39 12.60
CA MET A 104 -11.71 -24.05 13.54
C MET A 104 -11.75 -23.35 14.90
N GLU A 105 -11.67 -24.12 15.97
CA GLU A 105 -11.55 -23.57 17.32
C GLU A 105 -10.27 -22.71 17.45
N PRO A 106 -10.36 -21.52 18.10
CA PRO A 106 -9.20 -20.65 18.20
C PRO A 106 -8.14 -21.15 19.19
N TYR A 107 -6.89 -20.69 18.99
CA TYR A 107 -5.83 -20.83 19.98
C TYR A 107 -6.29 -20.36 21.38
N PRO A 108 -5.93 -21.02 22.50
CA PRO A 108 -4.99 -22.17 22.56
C PRO A 108 -5.64 -23.56 22.46
N HIS A 109 -6.96 -23.67 22.30
CA HIS A 109 -7.68 -24.93 22.39
C HIS A 109 -7.83 -25.68 21.06
N GLY A 110 -7.67 -25.01 19.93
CA GLY A 110 -7.93 -25.55 18.59
C GLY A 110 -6.84 -26.39 17.95
N TRP A 111 -5.80 -26.81 18.69
CA TRP A 111 -4.63 -27.52 18.13
C TRP A 111 -4.97 -28.81 17.37
N ASP A 112 -5.88 -29.61 17.91
CA ASP A 112 -6.28 -30.88 17.27
C ASP A 112 -6.96 -30.64 15.91
N VAL A 113 -7.93 -29.73 15.87
CA VAL A 113 -8.69 -29.43 14.64
C VAL A 113 -7.77 -28.78 13.62
N TRP A 114 -6.98 -27.78 14.06
CA TRP A 114 -6.04 -27.08 13.21
C TRP A 114 -4.98 -28.01 12.63
N SER A 115 -4.34 -28.86 13.46
CA SER A 115 -3.29 -29.77 13.02
C SER A 115 -3.79 -30.82 12.03
N ASN A 116 -5.01 -31.34 12.22
CA ASN A 116 -5.63 -32.24 11.26
C ASN A 116 -5.90 -31.54 9.91
N GLY A 117 -6.39 -30.30 9.94
CA GLY A 117 -6.58 -29.47 8.75
C GLY A 117 -5.27 -29.20 8.02
N ILE A 118 -4.23 -28.80 8.75
CA ILE A 118 -2.90 -28.51 8.19
C ILE A 118 -2.25 -29.78 7.61
N LYS A 119 -2.34 -30.93 8.26
CA LYS A 119 -1.84 -32.20 7.71
C LYS A 119 -2.49 -32.52 6.37
N LYS A 120 -3.81 -32.40 6.30
CA LYS A 120 -4.56 -32.62 5.05
C LYS A 120 -4.12 -31.61 3.97
N PHE A 121 -4.06 -30.32 4.30
CA PHE A 121 -3.61 -29.26 3.39
C PHE A 121 -2.20 -29.52 2.85
N MET A 122 -1.25 -29.83 3.72
CA MET A 122 0.13 -30.14 3.31
C MET A 122 0.19 -31.36 2.42
N ALA A 123 -0.58 -32.42 2.74
CA ALA A 123 -0.66 -33.63 1.90
C ALA A 123 -1.21 -33.33 0.50
N GLU A 124 -2.28 -32.53 0.39
CA GLU A 124 -2.86 -32.12 -0.88
C GLU A 124 -1.89 -31.28 -1.74
N LYS A 125 -1.02 -30.49 -1.09
CA LYS A 125 0.02 -29.71 -1.75
C LYS A 125 1.33 -30.46 -1.97
N GLY A 126 1.44 -31.68 -1.51
CA GLY A 126 2.67 -32.49 -1.59
C GLY A 126 3.80 -31.96 -0.70
N ILE A 127 3.48 -31.25 0.36
CA ILE A 127 4.44 -30.66 1.31
C ILE A 127 4.73 -31.69 2.41
N GLN A 128 5.98 -32.09 2.54
CA GLN A 128 6.47 -32.99 3.61
C GLN A 128 7.62 -32.27 4.33
N PRO A 129 7.31 -31.43 5.32
CA PRO A 129 8.33 -30.64 6.00
C PRO A 129 9.19 -31.49 6.91
N ASP A 130 10.49 -31.20 6.91
CA ASP A 130 11.45 -31.73 7.84
C ASP A 130 11.54 -30.87 9.10
N LEU A 131 11.29 -29.55 8.98
CA LEU A 131 11.42 -28.56 10.06
C LEU A 131 10.29 -27.53 10.03
N ILE A 132 9.87 -27.08 11.22
CA ILE A 132 9.02 -25.90 11.40
C ILE A 132 9.85 -24.80 12.03
N TYR A 133 9.71 -23.57 11.53
CA TYR A 133 10.37 -22.39 12.09
C TYR A 133 9.33 -21.47 12.73
N THR A 134 9.58 -21.06 13.97
CA THR A 134 8.70 -20.13 14.70
C THR A 134 9.51 -19.22 15.62
N SER A 135 8.93 -18.06 15.99
CA SER A 135 9.43 -17.20 17.07
C SER A 135 8.69 -17.45 18.39
N GLU A 136 7.59 -18.21 18.36
CA GLU A 136 6.74 -18.45 19.54
C GLU A 136 7.22 -19.71 20.26
N GLU A 137 7.83 -19.53 21.43
CA GLU A 137 8.39 -20.62 22.23
C GLU A 137 7.29 -21.61 22.71
N ALA A 138 6.09 -21.07 22.98
CA ALA A 138 4.95 -21.87 23.43
C ALA A 138 4.39 -22.82 22.35
N ASP A 139 4.60 -22.51 21.06
CA ASP A 139 4.09 -23.32 19.97
C ASP A 139 4.98 -24.55 19.65
N ALA A 140 6.26 -24.48 19.99
CA ALA A 140 7.21 -25.52 19.62
C ALA A 140 6.83 -26.92 20.16
N PRO A 141 6.43 -27.10 21.45
CA PRO A 141 5.95 -28.38 21.95
C PRO A 141 4.69 -28.88 21.22
N GLN A 142 3.78 -27.94 20.87
CA GLN A 142 2.53 -28.26 20.20
C GLN A 142 2.76 -28.78 18.77
N TYR A 143 3.70 -28.19 18.03
CA TYR A 143 4.07 -28.69 16.71
C TYR A 143 4.66 -30.11 16.78
N MET A 144 5.49 -30.40 17.78
CA MET A 144 6.01 -31.74 17.96
C MET A 144 4.91 -32.76 18.35
N GLU A 145 4.02 -32.38 19.29
CA GLU A 145 2.94 -33.22 19.76
C GLU A 145 1.92 -33.53 18.65
N HIS A 146 1.44 -32.47 17.96
CA HIS A 146 0.34 -32.62 17.02
C HIS A 146 0.78 -32.94 15.59
N LEU A 147 1.97 -32.48 15.14
CA LEU A 147 2.47 -32.70 13.77
C LEU A 147 3.60 -33.72 13.69
N GLY A 148 4.32 -33.95 14.78
CA GLY A 148 5.49 -34.82 14.81
C GLY A 148 6.70 -34.25 14.07
N ILE A 149 6.80 -32.92 13.96
CA ILE A 149 7.84 -32.20 13.19
C ILE A 149 8.69 -31.39 14.15
N GLU A 150 10.02 -31.49 13.99
CA GLU A 150 10.98 -30.74 14.78
C GLU A 150 10.84 -29.24 14.54
N THR A 151 10.95 -28.43 15.61
CA THR A 151 10.77 -26.99 15.57
C THR A 151 12.09 -26.27 15.87
N VAL A 152 12.43 -25.32 15.01
CA VAL A 152 13.56 -24.42 15.18
C VAL A 152 13.06 -23.06 15.66
N LEU A 153 13.49 -22.66 16.86
CA LEU A 153 13.17 -21.35 17.42
C LEU A 153 14.09 -20.26 16.84
N VAL A 154 13.49 -19.18 16.32
CA VAL A 154 14.20 -18.04 15.78
C VAL A 154 13.82 -16.79 16.56
N ASP A 155 14.78 -16.23 17.29
CA ASP A 155 14.65 -15.02 18.12
C ASP A 155 13.42 -15.05 19.07
N PRO A 156 13.21 -16.12 19.86
CA PRO A 156 12.00 -16.27 20.68
C PRO A 156 11.84 -15.16 21.74
N LYS A 157 12.94 -14.56 22.17
CA LYS A 157 12.93 -13.41 23.10
C LYS A 157 12.77 -12.07 22.39
N ARG A 158 12.64 -12.06 21.06
CA ARG A 158 12.53 -10.85 20.23
C ARG A 158 13.61 -9.81 20.52
N THR A 159 14.84 -10.27 20.77
CA THR A 159 15.98 -9.43 21.09
C THR A 159 16.56 -8.76 19.86
N PHE A 160 16.40 -9.39 18.71
CA PHE A 160 16.87 -8.87 17.43
C PHE A 160 15.81 -8.01 16.73
N MET A 161 14.53 -8.46 16.72
CA MET A 161 13.39 -7.74 16.15
C MET A 161 12.28 -7.60 17.19
N SER A 162 12.36 -6.52 18.00
CA SER A 162 11.43 -6.24 19.09
C SER A 162 10.12 -5.65 18.59
N ILE A 163 9.34 -6.42 17.81
CA ILE A 163 8.06 -5.99 17.24
C ILE A 163 7.07 -7.14 17.16
N SER A 164 5.78 -6.81 17.29
CA SER A 164 4.66 -7.72 17.08
C SER A 164 3.59 -7.09 16.18
N GLY A 165 2.77 -7.93 15.55
CA GLY A 165 1.63 -7.45 14.77
C GLY A 165 0.62 -6.64 15.60
N ALA A 166 0.43 -6.99 16.87
CA ALA A 166 -0.43 -6.25 17.81
C ALA A 166 0.05 -4.80 18.01
N GLN A 167 1.33 -4.58 18.22
CA GLN A 167 1.89 -3.24 18.37
C GLN A 167 1.67 -2.38 17.11
N ILE A 168 1.84 -2.96 15.92
CA ILE A 168 1.60 -2.24 14.67
C ILE A 168 0.11 -1.93 14.52
N ARG A 169 -0.79 -2.86 14.83
CA ARG A 169 -2.23 -2.63 14.79
C ARG A 169 -2.67 -1.54 15.77
N GLU A 170 -2.05 -1.49 16.95
CA GLU A 170 -2.30 -0.43 17.95
C GLU A 170 -1.85 0.95 17.47
N ASN A 171 -0.69 1.06 16.85
CA ASN A 171 -0.19 2.34 16.33
C ASN A 171 0.82 2.13 15.19
N PRO A 172 0.38 2.06 13.92
CA PRO A 172 1.27 1.83 12.78
C PRO A 172 2.29 2.96 12.59
N PHE A 173 1.94 4.20 12.92
CA PHE A 173 2.84 5.34 12.74
C PHE A 173 3.97 5.40 13.77
N ARG A 174 3.74 4.91 14.99
CA ARG A 174 4.77 4.74 16.01
C ARG A 174 5.79 3.68 15.60
N TYR A 175 5.32 2.60 14.99
CA TYR A 175 6.14 1.44 14.61
C TYR A 175 6.46 1.40 13.10
N TRP A 176 6.43 2.56 12.44
CA TRP A 176 6.59 2.71 10.99
C TRP A 176 7.84 2.02 10.43
N GLU A 177 8.96 2.07 11.15
CA GLU A 177 10.23 1.48 10.70
C GLU A 177 10.21 -0.05 10.70
N TYR A 178 9.27 -0.66 11.41
CA TYR A 178 9.08 -2.11 11.40
C TYR A 178 8.11 -2.59 10.32
N ILE A 179 7.45 -1.68 9.62
CA ILE A 179 6.54 -1.98 8.49
C ILE A 179 7.39 -2.08 7.22
N PRO A 180 7.36 -3.22 6.51
CA PRO A 180 8.11 -3.38 5.26
C PRO A 180 7.63 -2.41 4.18
N THR A 181 8.54 -2.05 3.27
CA THR A 181 8.24 -1.13 2.15
C THR A 181 7.02 -1.57 1.33
N GLU A 182 6.84 -2.87 1.13
CA GLU A 182 5.72 -3.44 0.36
C GLU A 182 4.37 -3.38 1.12
N VAL A 183 4.42 -3.10 2.42
CA VAL A 183 3.25 -3.01 3.32
C VAL A 183 2.91 -1.55 3.66
N LYS A 184 3.91 -0.66 3.69
CA LYS A 184 3.75 0.76 4.03
C LYS A 184 2.61 1.46 3.28
N PRO A 185 2.42 1.27 1.96
CA PRO A 185 1.34 1.92 1.21
C PRO A 185 -0.05 1.69 1.79
N PHE A 186 -0.29 0.55 2.41
CA PHE A 186 -1.55 0.23 3.07
C PHE A 186 -1.87 1.15 4.26
N PHE A 187 -0.85 1.69 4.92
CA PHE A 187 -0.98 2.55 6.11
C PHE A 187 -0.80 4.03 5.81
N VAL A 188 -0.39 4.40 4.58
CA VAL A 188 -0.20 5.81 4.19
C VAL A 188 -1.53 6.55 4.26
N ARG A 189 -1.51 7.72 4.90
CA ARG A 189 -2.61 8.68 4.84
C ARG A 189 -2.48 9.58 3.63
N THR A 190 -3.59 9.95 3.04
CA THR A 190 -3.64 10.77 1.83
C THR A 190 -4.34 12.10 2.11
N VAL A 191 -3.73 13.19 1.66
CA VAL A 191 -4.25 14.56 1.84
C VAL A 191 -4.34 15.24 0.49
N ALA A 192 -5.56 15.48 0.01
CA ALA A 192 -5.79 16.24 -1.21
C ALA A 192 -5.93 17.75 -0.92
N ILE A 193 -5.19 18.57 -1.66
CA ILE A 193 -5.25 20.03 -1.56
C ILE A 193 -5.96 20.57 -2.80
N LEU A 194 -7.15 21.11 -2.60
CA LEU A 194 -8.05 21.61 -3.65
C LEU A 194 -8.19 23.13 -3.58
N GLY A 195 -8.78 23.69 -4.61
CA GLY A 195 -9.09 25.12 -4.72
C GLY A 195 -8.95 25.61 -6.16
N GLY A 196 -9.42 26.81 -6.42
CA GLY A 196 -9.34 27.45 -7.74
C GLY A 196 -7.91 27.72 -8.20
N GLU A 197 -7.78 28.22 -9.44
CA GLU A 197 -6.50 28.65 -9.98
C GLU A 197 -5.89 29.76 -9.13
N SER A 198 -4.57 29.73 -8.98
CA SER A 198 -3.79 30.72 -8.19
C SER A 198 -4.08 30.73 -6.69
N SER A 199 -4.77 29.73 -6.13
CA SER A 199 -4.98 29.61 -4.67
C SER A 199 -3.72 29.20 -3.89
N GLY A 200 -2.62 28.86 -4.57
CA GLY A 200 -1.34 28.46 -3.96
C GLY A 200 -1.20 26.98 -3.65
N LYS A 201 -2.09 26.10 -4.17
CA LYS A 201 -2.10 24.64 -3.95
C LYS A 201 -0.73 23.98 -4.12
N SER A 202 -0.16 24.06 -5.31
CA SER A 202 1.10 23.38 -5.66
C SER A 202 2.26 23.81 -4.76
N THR A 203 2.32 25.11 -4.42
CA THR A 203 3.32 25.64 -3.48
C THR A 203 3.11 25.07 -2.08
N LEU A 204 1.86 25.01 -1.64
CA LEU A 204 1.51 24.48 -0.31
C LEU A 204 1.77 22.97 -0.23
N VAL A 205 1.39 22.19 -1.25
CA VAL A 205 1.66 20.74 -1.35
C VAL A 205 3.17 20.49 -1.23
N ASN A 206 4.01 21.26 -1.92
CA ASN A 206 5.46 21.12 -1.82
C ASN A 206 5.97 21.44 -0.40
N LYS A 207 5.52 22.54 0.21
CA LYS A 207 5.90 22.91 1.58
C LYS A 207 5.49 21.82 2.59
N LEU A 208 4.28 21.27 2.47
CA LEU A 208 3.80 20.20 3.32
C LEU A 208 4.62 18.91 3.12
N ALA A 209 4.86 18.50 1.89
CA ALA A 209 5.70 17.34 1.60
C ALA A 209 7.10 17.47 2.21
N ASN A 210 7.70 18.67 2.14
CA ASN A 210 9.01 18.94 2.71
C ASN A 210 9.00 18.88 4.25
N ILE A 211 8.04 19.52 4.94
CA ILE A 211 8.00 19.54 6.41
C ILE A 211 7.68 18.16 7.00
N PHE A 212 6.84 17.37 6.33
CA PHE A 212 6.53 15.99 6.72
C PHE A 212 7.54 14.96 6.21
N ASN A 213 8.59 15.41 5.49
CA ASN A 213 9.62 14.56 4.89
C ASN A 213 9.03 13.37 4.12
N THR A 214 8.17 13.68 3.16
CA THR A 214 7.39 12.70 2.40
C THR A 214 7.25 13.09 0.93
N THR A 215 6.47 12.32 0.19
CA THR A 215 6.20 12.49 -1.23
C THR A 215 4.93 13.28 -1.49
N SER A 216 4.80 13.78 -2.73
CA SER A 216 3.57 14.39 -3.24
C SER A 216 3.29 13.94 -4.67
N ALA A 217 2.01 13.93 -5.05
CA ALA A 217 1.54 13.81 -6.42
C ALA A 217 1.25 15.21 -6.96
N TRP A 218 1.88 15.54 -8.08
CA TRP A 218 1.66 16.83 -8.78
C TRP A 218 0.42 16.74 -9.65
N GLU A 219 -0.15 17.89 -10.00
CA GLU A 219 -1.27 18.02 -10.93
C GLU A 219 -0.84 17.57 -12.35
N TYR A 220 -1.24 16.35 -12.74
CA TYR A 220 -0.86 15.77 -14.03
C TYR A 220 -1.43 16.53 -15.23
N GLY A 221 -2.55 17.25 -15.06
CA GLY A 221 -3.14 18.06 -16.12
C GLY A 221 -2.15 19.04 -16.75
N ARG A 222 -1.28 19.66 -15.95
CA ARG A 222 -0.22 20.56 -16.43
C ARG A 222 0.82 19.83 -17.27
N ASP A 223 1.26 18.68 -16.82
CA ASP A 223 2.23 17.86 -17.56
C ASP A 223 1.64 17.38 -18.88
N TYR A 224 0.35 17.03 -18.88
CA TYR A 224 -0.38 16.64 -20.08
C TYR A 224 -0.45 17.78 -21.09
N VAL A 225 -0.89 18.97 -20.67
CA VAL A 225 -0.98 20.16 -21.52
C VAL A 225 0.40 20.51 -22.11
N PHE A 226 1.44 20.49 -21.28
CA PHE A 226 2.79 20.79 -21.74
C PHE A 226 3.30 19.76 -22.75
N SER A 227 3.14 18.47 -22.46
CA SER A 227 3.73 17.37 -23.25
C SER A 227 2.94 17.03 -24.53
N HIS A 228 1.61 17.22 -24.51
CA HIS A 228 0.72 16.80 -25.61
C HIS A 228 0.13 17.97 -26.41
N LEU A 229 -0.05 19.12 -25.76
CA LEU A 229 -0.70 20.29 -26.37
C LEU A 229 0.25 21.49 -26.57
N GLY A 230 1.57 21.28 -26.35
CA GLY A 230 2.56 22.33 -26.54
C GLY A 230 2.50 23.47 -25.52
N GLY A 231 1.85 23.26 -24.38
CA GLY A 231 1.74 24.22 -23.30
C GLY A 231 0.53 25.16 -23.41
N ASP A 232 -0.45 24.88 -24.28
CA ASP A 232 -1.64 25.67 -24.43
C ASP A 232 -2.92 24.83 -24.28
N GLU A 233 -3.78 25.22 -23.35
CA GLU A 233 -5.03 24.52 -23.04
C GLU A 233 -6.12 24.69 -24.11
N ILE A 234 -5.95 25.62 -25.08
CA ILE A 234 -6.96 25.91 -26.11
C ILE A 234 -7.31 24.68 -26.97
N ALA A 235 -6.39 23.73 -27.06
CA ALA A 235 -6.58 22.48 -27.82
C ALA A 235 -7.12 21.34 -26.96
N LEU A 236 -7.40 21.56 -25.69
CA LEU A 236 -7.93 20.52 -24.79
C LEU A 236 -9.32 20.08 -25.26
N GLN A 237 -9.55 18.78 -25.26
CA GLN A 237 -10.79 18.16 -25.72
C GLN A 237 -11.35 17.20 -24.68
N TYR A 238 -12.63 16.90 -24.76
CA TYR A 238 -13.29 15.93 -23.90
C TYR A 238 -12.56 14.59 -23.79
N SER A 239 -11.99 14.08 -24.89
CA SER A 239 -11.22 12.83 -24.95
C SER A 239 -9.83 12.91 -24.27
N ASP A 240 -9.45 14.02 -23.68
CA ASP A 240 -8.18 14.17 -22.97
C ASP A 240 -8.36 14.01 -21.46
N TYR A 241 -9.58 14.19 -20.95
CA TYR A 241 -9.86 14.11 -19.52
C TYR A 241 -9.68 12.70 -18.94
N ASP A 242 -9.93 11.64 -19.71
CA ASP A 242 -9.62 10.26 -19.31
C ASP A 242 -8.12 10.03 -19.15
N LYS A 243 -7.31 10.58 -20.06
CA LYS A 243 -5.85 10.48 -20.06
C LYS A 243 -5.25 11.29 -18.91
N ILE A 244 -5.77 12.49 -18.69
CA ILE A 244 -5.36 13.36 -17.56
C ILE A 244 -5.66 12.64 -16.24
N ALA A 245 -6.87 12.13 -16.07
CA ALA A 245 -7.27 11.44 -14.85
C ALA A 245 -6.46 10.15 -14.62
N LEU A 246 -6.22 9.34 -15.67
CA LEU A 246 -5.39 8.14 -15.57
C LEU A 246 -3.93 8.47 -15.20
N GLY A 247 -3.35 9.49 -15.80
CA GLY A 247 -1.99 9.94 -15.48
C GLY A 247 -1.90 10.46 -14.05
N HIS A 248 -2.92 11.18 -13.60
CA HIS A 248 -2.98 11.65 -12.21
C HIS A 248 -3.11 10.50 -11.20
N ALA A 249 -3.92 9.47 -11.50
CA ALA A 249 -4.00 8.25 -10.70
C ALA A 249 -2.62 7.58 -10.54
N GLN A 250 -1.85 7.48 -11.62
CA GLN A 250 -0.48 6.93 -11.58
C GLN A 250 0.46 7.77 -10.70
N TYR A 251 0.34 9.10 -10.72
CA TYR A 251 1.12 9.97 -9.83
C TYR A 251 0.74 9.79 -8.36
N ILE A 252 -0.55 9.65 -8.07
CA ILE A 252 -1.04 9.38 -6.72
C ILE A 252 -0.52 8.02 -6.22
N ASP A 253 -0.65 6.96 -7.02
CA ASP A 253 -0.16 5.62 -6.68
C ASP A 253 1.35 5.61 -6.42
N PHE A 254 2.12 6.36 -7.24
CA PHE A 254 3.55 6.51 -7.04
C PHE A 254 3.87 7.28 -5.75
N ALA A 255 3.16 8.37 -5.47
CA ALA A 255 3.34 9.15 -4.25
C ALA A 255 3.04 8.29 -3.01
N VAL A 256 1.91 7.59 -2.99
CA VAL A 256 1.53 6.68 -1.88
C VAL A 256 2.56 5.58 -1.67
N LYS A 257 3.05 4.98 -2.76
CA LYS A 257 4.05 3.91 -2.70
C LYS A 257 5.34 4.30 -1.99
N TYR A 258 5.77 5.55 -2.13
CA TYR A 258 7.04 6.04 -1.58
C TYR A 258 6.87 7.02 -0.41
N ALA A 259 5.64 7.19 0.06
CA ALA A 259 5.35 8.11 1.15
C ALA A 259 5.95 7.67 2.49
N ASN A 260 6.26 8.66 3.30
CA ASN A 260 6.57 8.49 4.71
C ASN A 260 5.35 8.87 5.54
N LYS A 261 4.48 7.89 5.84
CA LYS A 261 3.25 8.01 6.64
C LYS A 261 2.10 8.77 5.97
N VAL A 262 2.37 9.86 5.26
CA VAL A 262 1.38 10.71 4.59
C VAL A 262 1.85 11.04 3.17
N ALA A 263 0.93 11.12 2.20
CA ALA A 263 1.16 11.62 0.85
C ALA A 263 0.28 12.84 0.59
N PHE A 264 0.84 13.87 -0.03
CA PHE A 264 0.10 15.08 -0.41
C PHE A 264 -0.22 15.06 -1.90
N ILE A 265 -1.46 15.36 -2.24
CA ILE A 265 -1.98 15.32 -3.59
C ILE A 265 -2.38 16.74 -4.02
N ASP A 266 -1.75 17.24 -5.08
CA ASP A 266 -2.11 18.53 -5.72
C ASP A 266 -3.26 18.29 -6.67
N THR A 267 -4.44 18.75 -6.27
CA THR A 267 -5.69 18.52 -7.01
C THR A 267 -6.22 17.06 -6.85
N ASP A 268 -7.45 16.84 -7.26
CA ASP A 268 -8.10 15.53 -7.25
C ASP A 268 -8.94 15.31 -8.52
N PHE A 269 -9.63 14.17 -8.60
CA PHE A 269 -10.47 13.84 -9.74
C PHE A 269 -11.77 14.68 -9.80
N VAL A 270 -12.28 15.18 -8.65
CA VAL A 270 -13.43 16.10 -8.64
C VAL A 270 -13.06 17.41 -9.32
N THR A 271 -11.85 17.91 -9.08
CA THR A 271 -11.33 19.11 -9.76
C THR A 271 -11.19 18.86 -11.27
N THR A 272 -10.66 17.70 -11.67
CA THR A 272 -10.57 17.31 -13.10
C THR A 272 -11.97 17.24 -13.72
N GLN A 273 -12.95 16.69 -13.02
CA GLN A 273 -14.34 16.61 -13.47
C GLN A 273 -14.99 17.99 -13.54
N ALA A 274 -14.71 18.88 -12.58
CA ALA A 274 -15.20 20.27 -12.60
C ALA A 274 -14.69 21.04 -13.82
N PHE A 275 -13.42 20.87 -14.17
CA PHE A 275 -12.87 21.43 -15.42
C PHE A 275 -13.58 20.83 -16.65
N CYS A 276 -13.77 19.51 -16.71
CA CYS A 276 -14.50 18.86 -17.80
C CYS A 276 -15.93 19.44 -17.94
N LYS A 277 -16.68 19.52 -16.82
CA LYS A 277 -18.03 20.10 -16.81
C LYS A 277 -18.06 21.56 -17.23
N LYS A 278 -17.08 22.38 -16.79
CA LYS A 278 -16.99 23.79 -17.15
C LYS A 278 -16.67 24.03 -18.63
N TYR A 279 -15.72 23.29 -19.19
CA TYR A 279 -15.26 23.54 -20.57
C TYR A 279 -16.01 22.72 -21.62
N GLU A 280 -16.46 21.51 -21.30
CA GLU A 280 -17.14 20.61 -22.23
C GLU A 280 -18.66 20.54 -22.01
N GLY A 281 -19.18 21.19 -20.96
CA GLY A 281 -20.60 21.21 -20.61
C GLY A 281 -21.16 19.86 -20.13
N ARG A 282 -20.30 18.88 -19.84
CA ARG A 282 -20.68 17.53 -19.41
C ARG A 282 -19.59 16.87 -18.58
N GLU A 283 -19.98 15.89 -17.79
CA GLU A 283 -19.08 15.08 -17.00
C GLU A 283 -18.52 13.89 -17.80
N HIS A 284 -17.33 13.42 -17.40
CA HIS A 284 -16.66 12.28 -18.02
C HIS A 284 -16.83 11.03 -17.14
N PRO A 285 -17.45 9.93 -17.63
CA PRO A 285 -17.77 8.76 -16.80
C PRO A 285 -16.54 8.03 -16.26
N PHE A 286 -15.40 8.06 -16.98
CA PHE A 286 -14.15 7.49 -16.49
C PHE A 286 -13.58 8.30 -15.31
N VAL A 287 -13.67 9.63 -15.36
CA VAL A 287 -13.27 10.50 -14.24
C VAL A 287 -14.16 10.25 -13.04
N GLN A 288 -15.48 10.06 -13.25
CA GLN A 288 -16.41 9.71 -12.18
C GLN A 288 -16.04 8.38 -11.51
N ALA A 289 -15.69 7.36 -12.29
CA ALA A 289 -15.25 6.09 -11.73
C ALA A 289 -14.00 6.23 -10.84
N LEU A 290 -13.07 7.15 -11.19
CA LEU A 290 -11.91 7.44 -10.34
C LEU A 290 -12.29 8.26 -9.09
N ILE A 291 -13.27 9.15 -9.15
CA ILE A 291 -13.82 9.85 -7.97
C ILE A 291 -14.38 8.82 -6.97
N ASP A 292 -15.08 7.81 -7.47
CA ASP A 292 -15.68 6.77 -6.63
C ASP A 292 -14.61 5.84 -6.00
N GLU A 293 -13.54 5.54 -6.73
CA GLU A 293 -12.46 4.64 -6.30
C GLU A 293 -11.46 5.31 -5.35
N TYR A 294 -11.04 6.55 -5.66
CA TYR A 294 -10.04 7.27 -4.88
C TYR A 294 -10.71 8.16 -3.83
N ARG A 295 -10.63 7.74 -2.57
CA ARG A 295 -11.09 8.53 -1.41
C ARG A 295 -9.87 8.93 -0.59
N PHE A 296 -9.77 10.21 -0.27
CA PHE A 296 -8.66 10.75 0.52
C PHE A 296 -9.03 10.84 1.99
N ASP A 297 -8.04 10.61 2.88
CA ASP A 297 -8.25 10.66 4.33
C ASP A 297 -8.55 12.09 4.81
N LEU A 298 -8.03 13.11 4.10
CA LEU A 298 -8.31 14.52 4.35
C LEU A 298 -8.35 15.28 3.02
N VAL A 299 -9.43 16.03 2.81
CA VAL A 299 -9.57 16.95 1.69
C VAL A 299 -9.57 18.39 2.22
N ILE A 300 -8.63 19.20 1.78
CA ILE A 300 -8.49 20.61 2.15
C ILE A 300 -8.85 21.48 0.94
N LEU A 301 -9.84 22.33 1.09
CA LEU A 301 -10.25 23.30 0.07
C LEU A 301 -9.73 24.69 0.43
N LEU A 302 -8.80 25.20 -0.36
CA LEU A 302 -8.26 26.57 -0.20
C LEU A 302 -9.22 27.58 -0.80
N GLU A 303 -9.55 28.62 -0.04
CA GLU A 303 -10.34 29.75 -0.56
C GLU A 303 -9.55 30.65 -1.53
N ASN A 304 -10.26 31.23 -2.50
CA ASN A 304 -9.70 32.09 -3.55
C ASN A 304 -9.54 33.56 -3.10
N ASN A 305 -9.03 33.77 -1.88
CA ASN A 305 -8.84 35.10 -1.29
C ASN A 305 -7.39 35.62 -1.32
N THR A 306 -6.47 34.87 -1.96
CA THR A 306 -5.09 35.30 -2.20
C THR A 306 -4.95 36.03 -3.54
N PRO A 307 -3.96 36.95 -3.68
CA PRO A 307 -3.71 37.64 -4.95
C PRO A 307 -3.42 36.67 -6.10
N TRP A 308 -4.02 36.92 -7.25
CA TRP A 308 -3.77 36.13 -8.45
C TRP A 308 -2.36 36.37 -9.01
N VAL A 309 -1.67 35.31 -9.37
CA VAL A 309 -0.34 35.36 -10.01
C VAL A 309 -0.40 34.62 -11.35
N ALA A 310 -0.07 35.28 -12.44
CA ALA A 310 0.01 34.67 -13.77
C ALA A 310 1.22 33.77 -13.89
N ASP A 311 1.02 32.52 -14.39
CA ASP A 311 2.11 31.55 -14.66
C ASP A 311 2.16 31.11 -16.13
N GLY A 312 1.39 31.77 -17.01
CA GLY A 312 1.37 31.51 -18.46
C GLY A 312 0.52 30.34 -18.94
N LEU A 313 0.04 29.50 -18.03
CA LEU A 313 -0.80 28.31 -18.33
C LEU A 313 -2.24 28.45 -17.81
N ARG A 314 -2.62 29.60 -17.25
CA ARG A 314 -3.89 29.79 -16.55
C ARG A 314 -4.90 30.53 -17.39
N SER A 315 -6.08 29.90 -17.59
CA SER A 315 -7.18 30.44 -18.39
C SER A 315 -8.22 31.22 -17.58
N LEU A 316 -8.35 30.96 -16.26
CA LEU A 316 -9.32 31.60 -15.38
C LEU A 316 -8.75 32.88 -14.75
N GLY A 317 -8.50 33.91 -15.56
CA GLY A 317 -7.87 35.16 -15.11
C GLY A 317 -8.77 36.10 -14.32
N SER A 318 -10.12 36.05 -14.49
CA SER A 318 -11.04 36.95 -13.80
C SER A 318 -11.40 36.44 -12.40
N SER A 319 -11.64 37.40 -11.49
CA SER A 319 -12.12 37.04 -10.13
C SER A 319 -13.51 36.37 -10.14
N VAL A 320 -14.32 36.68 -11.15
CA VAL A 320 -15.66 36.11 -11.34
C VAL A 320 -15.53 34.64 -11.75
N ASP A 321 -14.73 34.35 -12.78
CA ASP A 321 -14.54 32.98 -13.28
C ASP A 321 -13.97 32.05 -12.19
N ARG A 322 -13.05 32.56 -11.36
CA ARG A 322 -12.48 31.81 -10.23
C ARG A 322 -13.52 31.48 -9.15
N LYS A 323 -14.40 32.47 -8.86
CA LYS A 323 -15.48 32.27 -7.90
C LYS A 323 -16.53 31.28 -8.41
N GLU A 324 -16.89 31.36 -9.69
CA GLU A 324 -17.80 30.41 -10.34
C GLU A 324 -17.22 28.98 -10.31
N PHE A 325 -15.94 28.84 -10.65
CA PHE A 325 -15.28 27.53 -10.58
C PHE A 325 -15.21 26.98 -9.15
N GLN A 326 -14.91 27.82 -8.16
CA GLN A 326 -14.91 27.42 -6.75
C GLN A 326 -16.30 26.93 -6.30
N ASN A 327 -17.37 27.61 -6.71
CA ASN A 327 -18.74 27.20 -6.40
C ASN A 327 -19.06 25.85 -7.06
N LEU A 328 -18.70 25.67 -8.33
CA LEU A 328 -18.87 24.40 -9.04
C LEU A 328 -18.11 23.26 -8.36
N LEU A 329 -16.87 23.51 -7.94
CA LEU A 329 -16.06 22.51 -7.24
C LEU A 329 -16.71 22.10 -5.91
N VAL A 330 -17.24 23.06 -5.14
CA VAL A 330 -17.97 22.78 -3.89
C VAL A 330 -19.22 21.96 -4.15
N GLU A 331 -20.04 22.36 -5.13
CA GLU A 331 -21.25 21.62 -5.53
C GLU A 331 -20.89 20.16 -5.86
N MET A 332 -19.84 19.94 -6.66
CA MET A 332 -19.43 18.59 -7.05
C MET A 332 -18.82 17.77 -5.92
N LEU A 333 -18.14 18.38 -4.96
CA LEU A 333 -17.68 17.69 -3.74
C LEU A 333 -18.87 17.22 -2.91
N GLU A 334 -19.90 18.07 -2.73
CA GLU A 334 -21.12 17.75 -2.01
C GLU A 334 -21.92 16.65 -2.73
N GLU A 335 -22.10 16.74 -4.05
CA GLU A 335 -22.78 15.73 -4.88
C GLU A 335 -22.12 14.34 -4.78
N ASN A 336 -20.79 14.30 -4.63
CA ASN A 336 -20.03 13.07 -4.48
C ASN A 336 -19.84 12.62 -3.02
N ASN A 337 -20.49 13.27 -2.05
CA ASN A 337 -20.40 12.98 -0.61
C ASN A 337 -18.95 12.98 -0.12
N ILE A 338 -18.16 13.96 -0.54
CA ILE A 338 -16.78 14.15 -0.11
C ILE A 338 -16.75 15.24 0.95
N GLU A 339 -16.37 14.84 2.17
CA GLU A 339 -16.13 15.79 3.26
C GLU A 339 -14.84 16.56 3.01
N PHE A 340 -14.86 17.87 3.26
CA PHE A 340 -13.69 18.72 3.11
C PHE A 340 -13.63 19.82 4.18
N VAL A 341 -12.40 20.26 4.48
CA VAL A 341 -12.14 21.36 5.40
C VAL A 341 -11.78 22.60 4.58
N ARG A 342 -12.52 23.72 4.79
CA ARG A 342 -12.18 25.00 4.19
C ARG A 342 -11.04 25.66 4.94
N VAL A 343 -10.07 26.18 4.19
CA VAL A 343 -8.96 27.00 4.70
C VAL A 343 -9.12 28.40 4.14
N GLU A 344 -9.53 29.33 5.00
CA GLU A 344 -9.98 30.68 4.67
C GLU A 344 -8.94 31.76 4.96
N GLU A 345 -7.82 31.40 5.57
CA GLU A 345 -6.71 32.31 5.84
C GLU A 345 -6.28 33.03 4.54
N ASP A 346 -6.09 34.34 4.59
CA ASP A 346 -5.80 35.20 3.43
C ASP A 346 -4.30 35.40 3.18
N ASP A 347 -3.44 34.97 4.12
CA ASP A 347 -1.99 34.95 3.96
C ASP A 347 -1.42 33.55 3.86
N TYR A 348 -0.31 33.41 3.14
CA TYR A 348 0.29 32.11 2.84
C TYR A 348 0.91 31.41 4.07
N ASP A 349 1.36 32.14 5.08
CA ASP A 349 1.99 31.56 6.27
C ASP A 349 0.95 30.96 7.21
N SER A 350 -0.12 31.73 7.53
CA SER A 350 -1.25 31.24 8.32
C SER A 350 -1.92 30.03 7.67
N ARG A 351 -2.08 30.05 6.34
CA ARG A 351 -2.58 28.94 5.54
C ARG A 351 -1.73 27.67 5.71
N PHE A 352 -0.43 27.83 5.59
CA PHE A 352 0.52 26.72 5.77
C PHE A 352 0.43 26.15 7.19
N LEU A 353 0.44 27.00 8.22
CA LEU A 353 0.34 26.57 9.61
C LEU A 353 -0.97 25.84 9.89
N ARG A 354 -2.10 26.37 9.38
CA ARG A 354 -3.41 25.69 9.51
C ARG A 354 -3.43 24.31 8.87
N CYS A 355 -2.87 24.18 7.67
CA CYS A 355 -2.78 22.88 7.00
C CYS A 355 -1.87 21.90 7.75
N VAL A 356 -0.76 22.36 8.33
CA VAL A 356 0.09 21.52 9.18
C VAL A 356 -0.68 21.00 10.41
N GLU A 357 -1.50 21.87 11.05
CA GLU A 357 -2.34 21.46 12.18
C GLU A 357 -3.34 20.38 11.76
N LEU A 358 -4.09 20.60 10.69
CA LEU A 358 -5.08 19.64 10.17
C LEU A 358 -4.46 18.26 9.89
N VAL A 359 -3.28 18.25 9.26
CA VAL A 359 -2.57 16.99 8.98
C VAL A 359 -2.14 16.28 10.26
N ARG A 360 -1.61 17.02 11.25
CA ARG A 360 -1.24 16.44 12.56
C ARG A 360 -2.44 15.88 13.31
N GLU A 361 -3.56 16.59 13.30
CA GLU A 361 -4.82 16.13 13.90
C GLU A 361 -5.27 14.81 13.25
N MET A 362 -5.28 14.73 11.90
CA MET A 362 -5.59 13.50 11.15
C MET A 362 -4.64 12.36 11.51
N MET A 363 -3.34 12.64 11.71
CA MET A 363 -2.34 11.63 12.08
C MET A 363 -2.42 11.20 13.55
N GLY A 364 -3.30 11.81 14.37
CA GLY A 364 -3.41 11.53 15.80
C GLY A 364 -2.22 12.05 16.63
N GLU A 365 -1.45 12.98 16.11
CA GLU A 365 -0.37 13.66 16.83
C GLU A 365 -0.99 14.72 17.74
N GLN A 366 -1.04 14.47 19.06
CA GLN A 366 -1.44 15.48 20.06
C GLN A 366 -0.40 16.60 20.11
N ARG A 367 -0.87 17.85 20.34
CA ARG A 367 -0.04 19.06 20.51
C ARG A 367 0.96 18.95 21.66
#